data_ab041a1129634e1d6a924e0ad0a3d3f8
#
_entry.id   ab041a1129634e1d6a924e0ad0a3d3f8
#
_cell.length_a   1.000
_cell.length_b   1.000
_cell.length_c   1.000
_cell.angle_alpha   90.00
_cell.angle_beta   90.00
_cell.angle_gamma   90.00
#
_symmetry.space_group_name_H-M   'P 1'
#
loop_
_entity.id
_entity.type
_entity.pdbx_description
1 polymer ?
#
loop_
_entity_poly.entity_id
_entity_poly.type
_entity_poly.pdbx_seq_one_letter_code
_entity_poly.pdbx_strand_id
1 'polypeptide(L)'
;MSTFDPEIFELKFAISDVATDLHMQGDGQFYIKDIAKEVDITPAEVFNYFPNKKSILKFYYASLVIRYEMMINEIDNFESYTLSEKLSNFAFTNFDMLQEKEAFVEATLSDFILNSFIKTDFEKELERIIKQFIQNDDHISVSSTLVLNSYSYAFLRRQYLELLRFWINDTSEDKELSMELTDKATAVLEELMYNPILDKSFDLAKFVNANKKAFISNIPIVKQLCSKIEIR
;
A
#
# COMPACT_ATOMS: atom_id res chain seq x y z
N MET A 1 -21.55 -2.12 -6.46
CA MET A 1 -20.24 -1.52 -6.75
C MET A 1 -20.53 -0.21 -7.44
N SER A 2 -20.12 0.93 -6.90
CA SER A 2 -20.14 2.19 -7.65
C SER A 2 -19.17 2.03 -8.81
N THR A 3 -19.62 2.17 -10.04
CA THR A 3 -18.74 2.21 -11.21
C THR A 3 -17.79 3.40 -11.06
N PHE A 4 -16.49 3.19 -11.26
CA PHE A 4 -15.51 4.27 -11.30
C PHE A 4 -15.92 5.25 -12.39
N ASP A 5 -16.02 6.53 -12.03
CA ASP A 5 -16.37 7.62 -12.93
C ASP A 5 -15.14 8.53 -13.08
N PRO A 6 -14.48 8.50 -14.24
CA PRO A 6 -13.28 9.29 -14.49
C PRO A 6 -13.51 10.81 -14.35
N GLU A 7 -14.66 11.33 -14.80
CA GLU A 7 -14.96 12.78 -14.74
C GLU A 7 -15.10 13.24 -13.28
N ILE A 8 -15.79 12.44 -12.46
CA ILE A 8 -15.90 12.72 -11.02
C ILE A 8 -14.52 12.62 -10.35
N PHE A 9 -13.70 11.66 -10.74
CA PHE A 9 -12.35 11.53 -10.19
C PHE A 9 -11.49 12.75 -10.54
N GLU A 10 -11.45 13.16 -11.81
CA GLU A 10 -10.68 14.32 -12.26
C GLU A 10 -11.10 15.60 -11.54
N LEU A 11 -12.40 15.83 -11.36
CA LEU A 11 -12.90 16.96 -10.62
C LEU A 11 -12.47 16.91 -9.13
N LYS A 12 -12.59 15.75 -8.49
CA LYS A 12 -12.13 15.57 -7.09
C LYS A 12 -10.62 15.78 -6.97
N PHE A 13 -9.86 15.30 -7.94
CA PHE A 13 -8.43 15.49 -7.98
C PHE A 13 -8.08 16.98 -8.13
N ALA A 14 -8.68 17.70 -9.08
CA ALA A 14 -8.47 19.13 -9.28
C ALA A 14 -8.82 19.94 -8.00
N ILE A 15 -9.93 19.62 -7.33
CA ILE A 15 -10.31 20.24 -6.05
C ILE A 15 -9.22 19.99 -4.99
N SER A 16 -8.71 18.77 -4.90
CA SER A 16 -7.70 18.39 -3.91
C SER A 16 -6.34 19.00 -4.22
N ASP A 17 -5.93 19.02 -5.47
CA ASP A 17 -4.66 19.57 -5.93
C ASP A 17 -4.57 21.08 -5.64
N VAL A 18 -5.59 21.84 -6.03
CA VAL A 18 -5.70 23.28 -5.69
C VAL A 18 -5.70 23.49 -4.17
N ALA A 19 -6.40 22.64 -3.41
CA ALA A 19 -6.43 22.76 -1.96
C ALA A 19 -5.06 22.54 -1.31
N THR A 20 -4.22 21.63 -1.84
CA THR A 20 -2.86 21.42 -1.33
C THR A 20 -1.99 22.65 -1.55
N ASP A 21 -2.08 23.29 -2.73
CA ASP A 21 -1.32 24.50 -3.02
C ASP A 21 -1.76 25.68 -2.15
N LEU A 22 -3.08 25.91 -2.03
CA LEU A 22 -3.62 26.95 -1.16
C LEU A 22 -3.28 26.73 0.32
N HIS A 23 -3.25 25.46 0.77
CA HIS A 23 -2.84 25.10 2.12
C HIS A 23 -1.40 25.54 2.43
N MET A 24 -0.50 25.31 1.49
CA MET A 24 0.92 25.67 1.63
C MET A 24 1.14 27.19 1.51
N GLN A 25 0.44 27.86 0.59
CA GLN A 25 0.51 29.32 0.43
C GLN A 25 -0.05 30.09 1.63
N GLY A 26 -1.07 29.52 2.27
CA GLY A 26 -1.82 30.16 3.38
C GLY A 26 -1.39 29.72 4.78
N ASP A 27 -0.19 29.14 4.94
CA ASP A 27 0.29 28.62 6.23
C ASP A 27 -0.72 27.70 6.93
N GLY A 28 -1.29 26.77 6.17
CA GLY A 28 -2.30 25.82 6.63
C GLY A 28 -3.75 26.35 6.55
N GLN A 29 -3.97 27.58 6.12
CA GLN A 29 -5.31 28.16 6.00
C GLN A 29 -5.69 28.44 4.55
N PHE A 30 -6.90 28.02 4.17
CA PHE A 30 -7.49 28.32 2.86
C PHE A 30 -9.02 28.37 2.96
N TYR A 31 -9.68 28.90 1.95
CA TYR A 31 -11.14 28.96 1.93
C TYR A 31 -11.70 28.12 0.78
N ILE A 32 -12.84 27.46 1.01
CA ILE A 32 -13.52 26.65 -0.02
C ILE A 32 -13.90 27.49 -1.24
N LYS A 33 -14.23 28.77 -1.05
CA LYS A 33 -14.54 29.70 -2.15
C LYS A 33 -13.37 29.90 -3.11
N ASP A 34 -12.12 29.83 -2.61
CA ASP A 34 -10.93 30.02 -3.44
C ASP A 34 -10.67 28.77 -4.28
N ILE A 35 -10.84 27.58 -3.70
CA ILE A 35 -10.81 26.32 -4.46
C ILE A 35 -11.90 26.34 -5.54
N ALA A 36 -13.13 26.63 -5.16
CA ALA A 36 -14.27 26.63 -6.06
C ALA A 36 -14.07 27.55 -7.27
N LYS A 37 -13.44 28.72 -7.03
CA LYS A 37 -13.09 29.69 -8.08
C LYS A 37 -12.03 29.13 -9.04
N GLU A 38 -10.98 28.47 -8.53
CA GLU A 38 -9.90 27.93 -9.36
C GLU A 38 -10.36 26.76 -10.23
N VAL A 39 -11.30 25.92 -9.75
CA VAL A 39 -11.85 24.77 -10.48
C VAL A 39 -13.17 25.08 -11.22
N ASP A 40 -13.60 26.34 -11.27
CA ASP A 40 -14.81 26.84 -11.94
C ASP A 40 -16.10 26.11 -11.53
N ILE A 41 -16.29 25.93 -10.21
CA ILE A 41 -17.51 25.37 -9.61
C ILE A 41 -17.99 26.22 -8.45
N THR A 42 -19.16 25.91 -7.91
CA THR A 42 -19.65 26.61 -6.71
C THR A 42 -19.09 26.00 -5.42
N PRO A 43 -18.97 26.78 -4.31
CA PRO A 43 -18.60 26.22 -3.01
C PRO A 43 -19.54 25.11 -2.52
N ALA A 44 -20.81 25.13 -2.91
CA ALA A 44 -21.77 24.08 -2.58
C ALA A 44 -21.43 22.76 -3.28
N GLU A 45 -20.98 22.81 -4.53
CA GLU A 45 -20.55 21.63 -5.29
C GLU A 45 -19.32 20.98 -4.68
N VAL A 46 -18.36 21.76 -4.14
CA VAL A 46 -17.22 21.17 -3.40
C VAL A 46 -17.72 20.30 -2.25
N PHE A 47 -18.74 20.75 -1.51
CA PHE A 47 -19.30 19.98 -0.39
C PHE A 47 -20.10 18.74 -0.82
N ASN A 48 -20.52 18.62 -2.09
CA ASN A 48 -21.10 17.39 -2.61
C ASN A 48 -20.07 16.24 -2.69
N TYR A 49 -18.79 16.56 -2.84
CA TYR A 49 -17.70 15.60 -2.96
C TYR A 49 -16.91 15.43 -1.66
N PHE A 50 -16.81 16.47 -0.84
CA PHE A 50 -15.97 16.48 0.36
C PHE A 50 -16.69 17.10 1.55
N PRO A 51 -16.86 16.37 2.65
CA PRO A 51 -17.59 16.86 3.82
C PRO A 51 -16.86 17.99 4.57
N ASN A 52 -15.54 18.14 4.39
CA ASN A 52 -14.73 19.15 5.07
C ASN A 52 -13.37 19.35 4.41
N LYS A 53 -12.65 20.41 4.80
CA LYS A 53 -11.32 20.75 4.27
C LYS A 53 -10.29 19.62 4.46
N LYS A 54 -10.31 18.94 5.61
CA LYS A 54 -9.37 17.86 5.91
C LYS A 54 -9.57 16.68 4.97
N SER A 55 -10.81 16.36 4.59
CA SER A 55 -11.08 15.29 3.62
C SER A 55 -10.62 15.64 2.21
N ILE A 56 -10.64 16.92 1.83
CA ILE A 56 -10.07 17.39 0.56
C ILE A 56 -8.56 17.11 0.54
N LEU A 57 -7.83 17.57 1.55
CA LEU A 57 -6.37 17.40 1.63
C LEU A 57 -5.96 15.91 1.73
N LYS A 58 -6.72 15.10 2.46
CA LYS A 58 -6.45 13.65 2.55
C LYS A 58 -6.69 12.90 1.24
N PHE A 59 -7.58 13.41 0.40
CA PHE A 59 -7.87 12.80 -0.88
C PHE A 59 -6.68 12.85 -1.82
N TYR A 60 -5.79 13.84 -1.69
CA TYR A 60 -4.53 13.90 -2.42
C TYR A 60 -3.78 12.54 -2.35
N TYR A 61 -3.62 11.99 -1.15
CA TYR A 61 -2.92 10.71 -0.97
C TYR A 61 -3.68 9.53 -1.61
N ALA A 62 -4.99 9.46 -1.45
CA ALA A 62 -5.80 8.41 -2.08
C ALA A 62 -5.76 8.50 -3.61
N SER A 63 -5.72 9.72 -4.16
CA SER A 63 -5.66 9.95 -5.60
C SER A 63 -4.36 9.44 -6.23
N LEU A 64 -3.24 9.38 -5.50
CA LEU A 64 -1.97 8.87 -6.02
C LEU A 64 -2.11 7.41 -6.50
N VAL A 65 -2.79 6.57 -5.72
CA VAL A 65 -2.99 5.16 -6.07
C VAL A 65 -3.92 5.03 -7.29
N ILE A 66 -4.97 5.85 -7.35
CA ILE A 66 -5.93 5.84 -8.47
C ILE A 66 -5.25 6.35 -9.75
N ARG A 67 -4.48 7.45 -9.65
CA ARG A 67 -3.70 7.98 -10.79
C ARG A 67 -2.70 6.93 -11.30
N TYR A 68 -1.99 6.29 -10.39
CA TYR A 68 -1.09 5.21 -10.75
C TYR A 68 -1.80 4.09 -11.52
N GLU A 69 -2.97 3.65 -11.05
CA GLU A 69 -3.76 2.62 -11.74
C GLU A 69 -4.19 3.06 -13.14
N MET A 70 -4.56 4.33 -13.31
CA MET A 70 -4.84 4.88 -14.64
C MET A 70 -3.60 4.84 -15.54
N MET A 71 -2.42 5.20 -15.01
CA MET A 71 -1.14 5.19 -15.76
C MET A 71 -0.75 3.78 -16.22
N ILE A 72 -0.86 2.76 -15.36
CA ILE A 72 -0.47 1.39 -15.73
C ILE A 72 -1.42 0.75 -16.74
N ASN A 73 -2.67 1.21 -16.85
CA ASN A 73 -3.60 0.77 -17.88
C ASN A 73 -3.17 1.21 -19.29
N GLU A 74 -2.27 2.19 -19.40
CA GLU A 74 -1.69 2.68 -20.65
C GLU A 74 -0.36 1.99 -20.99
N ILE A 75 0.18 1.17 -20.08
CA ILE A 75 1.44 0.44 -20.30
C ILE A 75 1.15 -0.89 -20.98
N ASP A 76 1.67 -1.05 -22.19
CA ASP A 76 1.59 -2.32 -22.91
C ASP A 76 2.28 -3.44 -22.12
N ASN A 77 1.61 -4.58 -21.99
CA ASN A 77 2.13 -5.78 -21.32
C ASN A 77 2.46 -5.61 -19.82
N PHE A 78 1.90 -4.62 -19.11
CA PHE A 78 2.11 -4.47 -17.67
C PHE A 78 1.77 -5.74 -16.87
N GLU A 79 0.78 -6.52 -17.33
CA GLU A 79 0.39 -7.77 -16.68
C GLU A 79 1.51 -8.83 -16.69
N SER A 80 2.45 -8.76 -17.65
CA SER A 80 3.59 -9.68 -17.73
C SER A 80 4.75 -9.33 -16.77
N TYR A 81 4.68 -8.19 -16.09
CA TYR A 81 5.67 -7.81 -15.09
C TYR A 81 5.61 -8.78 -13.91
N THR A 82 6.76 -9.08 -13.32
CA THR A 82 6.83 -9.88 -12.09
C THR A 82 6.23 -9.13 -10.90
N LEU A 83 5.97 -9.81 -9.81
CA LEU A 83 5.45 -9.17 -8.59
C LEU A 83 6.39 -8.07 -8.09
N SER A 84 7.72 -8.32 -8.11
CA SER A 84 8.73 -7.34 -7.72
C SER A 84 8.70 -6.12 -8.62
N GLU A 85 8.64 -6.31 -9.94
CA GLU A 85 8.56 -5.22 -10.92
C GLU A 85 7.29 -4.37 -10.73
N LYS A 86 6.12 -5.00 -10.52
CA LYS A 86 4.85 -4.29 -10.25
C LYS A 86 4.91 -3.46 -8.98
N LEU A 87 5.45 -4.04 -7.89
CA LEU A 87 5.54 -3.37 -6.60
C LEU A 87 6.60 -2.26 -6.57
N SER A 88 7.76 -2.47 -7.18
CA SER A 88 8.80 -1.44 -7.31
C SER A 88 8.32 -0.29 -8.18
N ASN A 89 7.71 -0.58 -9.33
CA ASN A 89 7.12 0.43 -10.21
C ASN A 89 6.07 1.26 -9.48
N PHE A 90 5.17 0.61 -8.71
CA PHE A 90 4.19 1.30 -7.88
C PHE A 90 4.86 2.23 -6.87
N ALA A 91 5.87 1.75 -6.14
CA ALA A 91 6.54 2.54 -5.11
C ALA A 91 7.27 3.73 -5.71
N PHE A 92 8.05 3.55 -6.77
CA PHE A 92 8.82 4.61 -7.42
C PHE A 92 7.91 5.68 -8.02
N THR A 93 6.88 5.28 -8.76
CA THR A 93 5.90 6.23 -9.30
C THR A 93 5.20 7.03 -8.21
N ASN A 94 4.87 6.38 -7.07
CA ASN A 94 4.29 7.11 -5.93
C ASN A 94 5.29 8.08 -5.29
N PHE A 95 6.57 7.72 -5.18
CA PHE A 95 7.60 8.63 -4.67
C PHE A 95 7.75 9.85 -5.55
N ASP A 96 7.77 9.66 -6.87
CA ASP A 96 7.83 10.77 -7.84
C ASP A 96 6.62 11.70 -7.67
N MET A 97 5.39 11.14 -7.62
CA MET A 97 4.18 11.94 -7.42
C MET A 97 4.13 12.65 -6.06
N LEU A 98 4.68 12.03 -4.99
CA LEU A 98 4.78 12.68 -3.68
C LEU A 98 5.79 13.82 -3.72
N GLN A 99 6.86 13.69 -4.47
CA GLN A 99 7.90 14.70 -4.63
C GLN A 99 7.40 15.94 -5.39
N GLU A 100 6.41 15.80 -6.30
CA GLU A 100 5.75 16.93 -6.96
C GLU A 100 5.19 17.98 -5.97
N LYS A 101 4.77 17.52 -4.78
CA LYS A 101 4.20 18.36 -3.70
C LYS A 101 5.00 18.19 -2.38
N GLU A 102 6.34 18.11 -2.46
CA GLU A 102 7.22 17.75 -1.34
C GLU A 102 6.89 18.53 -0.06
N ALA A 103 6.79 19.85 -0.12
CA ALA A 103 6.51 20.66 1.06
C ALA A 103 5.16 20.32 1.73
N PHE A 104 4.11 20.03 0.94
CA PHE A 104 2.82 19.58 1.46
C PHE A 104 2.95 18.19 2.10
N VAL A 105 3.67 17.30 1.45
CA VAL A 105 3.89 15.92 1.92
C VAL A 105 4.67 15.91 3.23
N GLU A 106 5.76 16.66 3.33
CA GLU A 106 6.53 16.82 4.56
C GLU A 106 5.68 17.32 5.73
N ALA A 107 4.83 18.31 5.47
CA ALA A 107 3.97 18.90 6.50
C ALA A 107 2.83 17.98 6.95
N THR A 108 2.34 17.08 6.09
CA THR A 108 1.03 16.42 6.34
C THR A 108 1.04 14.89 6.30
N LEU A 109 2.02 14.23 5.67
CA LEU A 109 2.06 12.77 5.51
C LEU A 109 1.98 12.04 6.86
N SER A 110 2.76 12.51 7.83
CA SER A 110 2.80 11.90 9.16
C SER A 110 1.43 11.96 9.84
N ASP A 111 0.77 13.12 9.83
CA ASP A 111 -0.48 13.31 10.56
C ASP A 111 -1.71 12.76 9.82
N PHE A 112 -1.68 12.78 8.49
CA PHE A 112 -2.83 12.35 7.70
C PHE A 112 -2.83 10.86 7.41
N ILE A 113 -1.64 10.25 7.27
CA ILE A 113 -1.47 8.88 6.83
C ILE A 113 -0.75 8.03 7.89
N LEU A 114 0.53 8.33 8.19
CA LEU A 114 1.40 7.42 8.94
C LEU A 114 0.97 7.22 10.40
N ASN A 115 0.41 8.25 11.04
CA ASN A 115 -0.02 8.23 12.44
C ASN A 115 -1.55 8.16 12.58
N SER A 116 -2.28 7.83 11.50
CA SER A 116 -3.73 7.71 11.56
C SER A 116 -4.15 6.48 12.36
N PHE A 117 -5.04 6.66 13.35
CA PHE A 117 -5.63 5.55 14.12
C PHE A 117 -6.71 4.78 13.34
N ILE A 118 -7.25 5.38 12.29
CA ILE A 118 -8.30 4.81 11.46
C ILE A 118 -7.73 4.58 10.07
N LYS A 119 -8.00 3.42 9.48
CA LYS A 119 -7.61 3.09 8.10
C LYS A 119 -8.10 4.18 7.15
N THR A 120 -7.16 4.89 6.54
CA THR A 120 -7.41 6.00 5.62
C THR A 120 -7.88 5.49 4.25
N ASP A 121 -8.42 6.39 3.42
CA ASP A 121 -8.79 6.01 2.04
C ASP A 121 -7.55 5.67 1.21
N PHE A 122 -6.42 6.36 1.42
CA PHE A 122 -5.13 5.96 0.86
C PHE A 122 -4.78 4.50 1.20
N GLU A 123 -4.89 4.10 2.47
CA GLU A 123 -4.58 2.74 2.89
C GLU A 123 -5.56 1.69 2.32
N LYS A 124 -6.82 2.07 2.06
CA LYS A 124 -7.79 1.18 1.41
C LYS A 124 -7.42 0.93 -0.04
N GLU A 125 -7.07 2.01 -0.78
CA GLU A 125 -6.65 1.92 -2.16
C GLU A 125 -5.30 1.18 -2.29
N LEU A 126 -4.34 1.47 -1.41
CA LEU A 126 -3.07 0.75 -1.33
C LEU A 126 -3.27 -0.75 -1.12
N GLU A 127 -4.11 -1.16 -0.18
CA GLU A 127 -4.39 -2.58 0.05
C GLU A 127 -5.12 -3.22 -1.15
N ARG A 128 -5.99 -2.46 -1.82
CA ARG A 128 -6.69 -2.91 -3.02
C ARG A 128 -5.71 -3.20 -4.16
N ILE A 129 -4.78 -2.28 -4.45
CA ILE A 129 -3.84 -2.47 -5.56
C ILE A 129 -2.82 -3.57 -5.27
N ILE A 130 -2.30 -3.67 -4.05
CA ILE A 130 -1.42 -4.79 -3.63
C ILE A 130 -2.14 -6.12 -3.81
N LYS A 131 -3.41 -6.19 -3.40
CA LYS A 131 -4.23 -7.38 -3.57
C LYS A 131 -4.44 -7.73 -5.05
N GLN A 132 -4.68 -6.74 -5.89
CA GLN A 132 -4.84 -6.91 -7.34
C GLN A 132 -3.56 -7.49 -7.96
N PHE A 133 -2.38 -6.94 -7.64
CA PHE A 133 -1.10 -7.45 -8.16
C PHE A 133 -0.86 -8.90 -7.78
N ILE A 134 -1.12 -9.26 -6.52
CA ILE A 134 -0.92 -10.63 -6.04
C ILE A 134 -1.96 -11.59 -6.61
N GLN A 135 -3.23 -11.20 -6.75
CA GLN A 135 -4.29 -12.07 -7.23
C GLN A 135 -4.25 -12.32 -8.73
N ASN A 136 -3.67 -11.39 -9.50
CA ASN A 136 -3.53 -11.49 -10.95
C ASN A 136 -2.16 -12.04 -11.38
N ASP A 137 -1.37 -12.57 -10.45
CA ASP A 137 -0.04 -13.12 -10.74
C ASP A 137 -0.08 -14.65 -10.67
N ASP A 138 0.05 -15.29 -11.82
CA ASP A 138 -0.01 -16.75 -11.98
C ASP A 138 1.23 -17.49 -11.43
N HIS A 139 2.29 -16.76 -11.07
CA HIS A 139 3.52 -17.34 -10.50
C HIS A 139 3.44 -17.51 -8.98
N ILE A 140 2.43 -16.95 -8.33
CA ILE A 140 2.23 -17.10 -6.88
C ILE A 140 2.05 -18.58 -6.54
N SER A 141 2.85 -19.10 -5.64
CA SER A 141 2.76 -20.49 -5.23
C SER A 141 1.43 -20.81 -4.53
N VAL A 142 0.97 -22.06 -4.65
CA VAL A 142 -0.31 -22.50 -4.05
C VAL A 142 -0.31 -22.29 -2.54
N SER A 143 0.80 -22.55 -1.86
CA SER A 143 0.90 -22.34 -0.42
C SER A 143 0.89 -20.87 -0.03
N SER A 144 1.49 -20.01 -0.82
CA SER A 144 1.41 -18.56 -0.62
C SER A 144 -0.04 -18.10 -0.72
N THR A 145 -0.82 -18.62 -1.68
CA THR A 145 -2.25 -18.34 -1.79
C THR A 145 -3.03 -18.74 -0.54
N LEU A 146 -2.67 -19.85 0.12
CA LEU A 146 -3.34 -20.32 1.34
C LEU A 146 -3.08 -19.42 2.57
N VAL A 147 -1.93 -18.74 2.63
CA VAL A 147 -1.61 -17.82 3.73
C VAL A 147 -2.07 -16.39 3.46
N LEU A 148 -2.47 -16.07 2.24
CA LEU A 148 -2.99 -14.76 1.85
C LEU A 148 -4.42 -14.58 2.39
N ASN A 149 -4.54 -13.71 3.37
CA ASN A 149 -5.80 -13.35 4.00
C ASN A 149 -5.79 -11.86 4.37
N SER A 150 -6.83 -11.38 5.03
CA SER A 150 -6.92 -9.97 5.43
C SER A 150 -5.75 -9.49 6.31
N TYR A 151 -5.19 -10.36 7.14
CA TYR A 151 -4.04 -10.02 7.99
C TYR A 151 -2.75 -9.89 7.17
N SER A 152 -2.55 -10.76 6.18
CA SER A 152 -1.38 -10.71 5.29
C SER A 152 -1.40 -9.42 4.46
N TYR A 153 -2.54 -9.04 3.89
CA TYR A 153 -2.67 -7.78 3.15
C TYR A 153 -2.51 -6.56 4.06
N ALA A 154 -3.04 -6.60 5.29
CA ALA A 154 -2.82 -5.54 6.27
C ALA A 154 -1.34 -5.41 6.66
N PHE A 155 -0.62 -6.54 6.74
CA PHE A 155 0.83 -6.55 6.98
C PHE A 155 1.57 -5.91 5.81
N LEU A 156 1.30 -6.30 4.55
CA LEU A 156 1.94 -5.72 3.36
C LEU A 156 1.68 -4.22 3.24
N ARG A 157 0.43 -3.79 3.46
CA ARG A 157 0.09 -2.37 3.54
C ARG A 157 0.95 -1.65 4.57
N ARG A 158 1.11 -2.23 5.76
CA ARG A 158 1.93 -1.64 6.83
C ARG A 158 3.41 -1.54 6.42
N GLN A 159 3.96 -2.56 5.75
CA GLN A 159 5.34 -2.48 5.25
C GLN A 159 5.51 -1.32 4.27
N TYR A 160 4.55 -1.08 3.40
CA TYR A 160 4.58 0.07 2.51
C TYR A 160 4.52 1.41 3.27
N LEU A 161 3.72 1.51 4.33
CA LEU A 161 3.70 2.72 5.18
C LEU A 161 5.05 2.94 5.90
N GLU A 162 5.72 1.89 6.32
CA GLU A 162 7.08 2.00 6.89
C GLU A 162 8.10 2.39 5.81
N LEU A 163 7.94 1.93 4.58
CA LEU A 163 8.74 2.39 3.45
C LEU A 163 8.53 3.88 3.15
N LEU A 164 7.28 4.38 3.17
CA LEU A 164 7.00 5.82 3.07
C LEU A 164 7.60 6.61 4.24
N ARG A 165 7.57 6.04 5.46
CA ARG A 165 8.22 6.65 6.62
C ARG A 165 9.73 6.74 6.45
N PHE A 166 10.35 5.71 5.86
CA PHE A 166 11.76 5.74 5.53
C PHE A 166 12.05 6.78 4.46
N TRP A 167 11.27 6.81 3.37
CA TRP A 167 11.43 7.72 2.25
C TRP A 167 11.35 9.20 2.67
N ILE A 168 10.39 9.58 3.50
CA ILE A 168 10.26 10.99 3.93
C ILE A 168 11.45 11.44 4.78
N ASN A 169 12.13 10.53 5.47
CA ASN A 169 13.30 10.80 6.30
C ASN A 169 14.63 10.50 5.60
N ASP A 170 14.60 10.02 4.37
CA ASP A 170 15.79 9.71 3.60
C ASP A 170 16.47 11.01 3.13
N THR A 171 17.71 11.21 3.57
CA THR A 171 18.54 12.37 3.24
C THR A 171 19.62 12.06 2.22
N SER A 172 19.63 10.87 1.64
CA SER A 172 20.55 10.52 0.54
C SER A 172 20.23 11.31 -0.72
N GLU A 173 21.20 11.43 -1.61
CA GLU A 173 21.04 12.08 -2.90
C GLU A 173 19.91 11.39 -3.69
N ASP A 174 18.95 12.14 -4.20
CA ASP A 174 17.77 11.66 -4.92
C ASP A 174 17.01 10.51 -4.20
N LYS A 175 17.13 10.43 -2.87
CA LYS A 175 16.54 9.37 -2.04
C LYS A 175 16.95 7.94 -2.47
N GLU A 176 18.20 7.79 -2.90
CA GLU A 176 18.77 6.55 -3.45
C GLU A 176 18.63 5.36 -2.48
N LEU A 177 18.77 5.60 -1.17
CA LEU A 177 18.60 4.53 -0.17
C LEU A 177 17.17 4.00 -0.13
N SER A 178 16.17 4.85 -0.36
CA SER A 178 14.76 4.42 -0.43
C SER A 178 14.49 3.59 -1.68
N MET A 179 15.09 3.95 -2.81
CA MET A 179 15.00 3.19 -4.05
C MET A 179 15.65 1.81 -3.89
N GLU A 180 16.87 1.76 -3.34
CA GLU A 180 17.58 0.50 -3.08
C GLU A 180 16.83 -0.40 -2.09
N LEU A 181 16.27 0.17 -1.02
CA LEU A 181 15.46 -0.56 -0.05
C LEU A 181 14.20 -1.16 -0.72
N THR A 182 13.54 -0.38 -1.58
CA THR A 182 12.36 -0.82 -2.32
C THR A 182 12.68 -2.03 -3.19
N ASP A 183 13.71 -1.95 -4.02
CA ASP A 183 14.12 -3.05 -4.90
C ASP A 183 14.44 -4.33 -4.12
N LYS A 184 15.20 -4.20 -3.04
CA LYS A 184 15.55 -5.36 -2.21
C LYS A 184 14.34 -5.96 -1.51
N ALA A 185 13.44 -5.13 -0.98
CA ALA A 185 12.26 -5.59 -0.26
C ALA A 185 11.25 -6.28 -1.20
N THR A 186 11.03 -5.74 -2.39
CA THR A 186 10.12 -6.32 -3.38
C THR A 186 10.66 -7.63 -3.96
N ALA A 187 11.97 -7.71 -4.22
CA ALA A 187 12.62 -8.95 -4.66
C ALA A 187 12.52 -10.07 -3.60
N VAL A 188 12.72 -9.75 -2.33
CA VAL A 188 12.53 -10.72 -1.24
C VAL A 188 11.08 -11.16 -1.13
N LEU A 189 10.12 -10.24 -1.27
CA LEU A 189 8.71 -10.58 -1.25
C LEU A 189 8.31 -11.49 -2.40
N GLU A 190 8.78 -11.20 -3.61
CA GLU A 190 8.57 -12.05 -4.79
C GLU A 190 9.10 -13.45 -4.57
N GLU A 191 10.36 -13.58 -4.12
CA GLU A 191 10.97 -14.87 -3.82
C GLU A 191 10.16 -15.68 -2.80
N LEU A 192 9.64 -15.02 -1.75
CA LEU A 192 8.78 -15.65 -0.75
C LEU A 192 7.43 -16.09 -1.34
N MET A 193 6.87 -15.32 -2.29
CA MET A 193 5.56 -15.61 -2.88
C MET A 193 5.63 -16.66 -3.99
N TYR A 194 6.71 -16.70 -4.76
CA TYR A 194 6.86 -17.63 -5.88
C TYR A 194 7.45 -18.97 -5.44
N ASN A 195 8.25 -18.99 -4.37
CA ASN A 195 8.96 -20.19 -3.98
C ASN A 195 8.05 -21.19 -3.27
N PRO A 196 8.09 -22.48 -3.67
CA PRO A 196 7.35 -23.55 -2.99
C PRO A 196 7.95 -23.93 -1.61
N ILE A 197 8.80 -23.11 -1.01
CA ILE A 197 9.32 -23.34 0.36
C ILE A 197 8.16 -23.48 1.35
N LEU A 198 7.15 -22.64 1.21
CA LEU A 198 5.92 -22.73 2.01
C LEU A 198 5.17 -24.05 1.72
N ASP A 199 5.11 -24.50 0.46
CA ASP A 199 4.49 -25.80 0.10
C ASP A 199 5.21 -26.95 0.79
N LYS A 200 6.55 -26.98 0.71
CA LYS A 200 7.37 -28.02 1.37
C LYS A 200 7.24 -27.98 2.88
N SER A 201 7.14 -26.78 3.48
CA SER A 201 6.92 -26.60 4.91
C SER A 201 5.52 -27.07 5.34
N PHE A 202 4.51 -26.82 4.51
CA PHE A 202 3.12 -27.30 4.73
C PHE A 202 3.03 -28.81 4.58
N ASP A 203 3.69 -29.38 3.58
CA ASP A 203 3.74 -30.84 3.39
C ASP A 203 4.51 -31.53 4.52
N LEU A 204 5.59 -30.92 5.00
CA LEU A 204 6.30 -31.40 6.18
C LEU A 204 5.40 -31.32 7.43
N ALA A 205 4.67 -30.22 7.63
CA ALA A 205 3.75 -30.08 8.75
C ALA A 205 2.59 -31.10 8.69
N LYS A 206 2.01 -31.34 7.50
CA LYS A 206 1.01 -32.40 7.29
C LYS A 206 1.60 -33.79 7.58
N PHE A 207 2.81 -34.07 7.07
CA PHE A 207 3.50 -35.33 7.33
C PHE A 207 3.79 -35.53 8.81
N VAL A 208 4.29 -34.52 9.52
CA VAL A 208 4.52 -34.57 10.97
C VAL A 208 3.22 -34.78 11.73
N ASN A 209 2.14 -34.08 11.35
CA ASN A 209 0.83 -34.23 12.00
C ASN A 209 0.22 -35.62 11.75
N ALA A 210 0.31 -36.13 10.53
CA ALA A 210 -0.18 -37.50 10.21
C ALA A 210 0.62 -38.58 10.93
N ASN A 211 1.90 -38.36 11.21
CA ASN A 211 2.78 -39.29 11.88
C ASN A 211 3.11 -38.90 13.33
N LYS A 212 2.26 -38.10 13.96
CA LYS A 212 2.45 -37.48 15.29
C LYS A 212 2.92 -38.47 16.34
N LYS A 213 2.33 -39.69 16.38
CA LYS A 213 2.71 -40.75 17.34
C LYS A 213 4.16 -41.22 17.15
N ALA A 214 4.62 -41.35 15.91
CA ALA A 214 5.99 -41.75 15.62
C ALA A 214 7.01 -40.66 15.96
N PHE A 215 6.68 -39.39 15.72
CA PHE A 215 7.55 -38.27 16.06
C PHE A 215 7.67 -38.01 17.55
N ILE A 216 6.56 -38.10 18.31
CA ILE A 216 6.55 -37.88 19.77
C ILE A 216 7.35 -38.95 20.49
N SER A 217 7.34 -40.21 19.99
CA SER A 217 8.06 -41.30 20.61
C SER A 217 9.55 -41.33 20.35
N ASN A 218 10.02 -40.81 19.21
CA ASN A 218 11.38 -41.06 18.68
C ASN A 218 12.29 -39.83 18.57
N ILE A 219 11.79 -38.60 18.73
CA ILE A 219 12.60 -37.39 18.63
C ILE A 219 12.65 -36.62 19.96
N PRO A 220 13.78 -36.59 20.69
CA PRO A 220 13.89 -35.99 22.03
C PRO A 220 13.50 -34.51 22.08
N ILE A 221 13.81 -33.76 21.01
CA ILE A 221 13.51 -32.31 20.91
C ILE A 221 12.00 -32.05 20.81
N VAL A 222 11.26 -32.89 20.08
CA VAL A 222 9.80 -32.76 19.95
C VAL A 222 9.11 -33.09 21.27
N LYS A 223 9.65 -34.03 22.02
CA LYS A 223 9.16 -34.40 23.35
C LYS A 223 9.29 -33.25 24.36
N GLN A 224 10.39 -32.48 24.31
CA GLN A 224 10.61 -31.29 25.15
C GLN A 224 9.70 -30.12 24.77
N LEU A 225 9.41 -29.91 23.47
CA LEU A 225 8.50 -28.88 22.99
C LEU A 225 7.04 -29.18 23.36
N CYS A 226 6.58 -30.41 23.15
CA CYS A 226 5.22 -30.81 23.48
C CYS A 226 4.96 -30.76 25.00
N SER A 227 5.91 -31.16 25.85
CA SER A 227 5.76 -31.09 27.32
C SER A 227 5.68 -29.64 27.85
N LYS A 228 6.15 -28.63 27.10
CA LYS A 228 6.01 -27.19 27.45
C LYS A 228 4.68 -26.58 27.00
N ILE A 229 3.98 -27.19 26.07
CA ILE A 229 2.71 -26.70 25.52
C ILE A 229 1.50 -27.25 26.34
N GLU A 230 1.65 -28.41 26.96
CA GLU A 230 0.59 -29.03 27.84
C GLU A 230 0.50 -28.40 29.25
N ILE A 231 1.37 -27.46 29.59
CA ILE A 231 1.41 -26.78 30.91
C ILE A 231 0.82 -25.34 30.85
N ARG A 232 -0.02 -25.05 29.86
CA ARG A 232 -0.80 -23.79 29.84
C ARG A 232 -2.25 -24.01 29.55
#